data_2f686f795ab1030315e463a11fe7db76
#
_entry.id   2f686f795ab1030315e463a11fe7db76
#
_cell.length_a   1.000
_cell.length_b   1.000
_cell.length_c   1.000
_cell.angle_alpha   90.00
_cell.angle_beta   90.00
_cell.angle_gamma   90.00
#
_symmetry.space_group_name_H-M   'P 1'
#
loop_
_entity.id
_entity.type
_entity.pdbx_description
1 polymer ?
#
loop_
_entity_poly.entity_id
_entity_poly.type
_entity_poly.pdbx_seq_one_letter_code
_entity_poly.pdbx_strand_id
1 'polypeptide(L)'
;KEISWSPDSGDLDAKQLEGFDTIIHLGGAGIGDKRWSKSRMRLIEESRTISTTLLSETIANLKKKPESFIVASAVGWYGERGDEILDENSTAGKGFLPEICARWEDSCQAAKAAGVRTVHLRTGIVLDATGGALGKMLLPAKLGGGGPIGRGKQYYSWISMDDQIYATHFLVMKEDCEGVYNLTAPNPV
;
A
#
# COMPACT_ATOMS: atom_id res chain seq x y z
N LYS A 1 5.12 16.06 -16.14
CA LYS A 1 6.46 16.45 -15.65
C LYS A 1 6.96 15.32 -14.76
N GLU A 2 8.15 14.79 -15.02
CA GLU A 2 8.80 13.80 -14.15
C GLU A 2 9.67 14.52 -13.12
N ILE A 3 9.70 13.97 -11.90
CA ILE A 3 10.51 14.45 -10.79
C ILE A 3 11.45 13.30 -10.41
N SER A 4 12.75 13.55 -10.48
CA SER A 4 13.74 12.60 -9.99
C SER A 4 13.84 12.71 -8.48
N TRP A 5 13.89 11.57 -7.78
CA TRP A 5 14.10 11.49 -6.34
C TRP A 5 14.82 10.20 -5.98
N SER A 6 15.50 10.19 -4.86
CA SER A 6 16.22 9.03 -4.34
C SER A 6 15.96 8.88 -2.84
N PRO A 7 14.97 8.07 -2.43
CA PRO A 7 14.65 7.89 -1.02
C PRO A 7 15.84 7.43 -0.17
N ASP A 8 16.67 6.53 -0.71
CA ASP A 8 17.82 5.97 0.02
C ASP A 8 18.89 7.02 0.36
N SER A 9 19.03 8.06 -0.44
CA SER A 9 19.95 9.18 -0.19
C SER A 9 19.26 10.39 0.46
N GLY A 10 17.94 10.35 0.63
CA GLY A 10 17.16 11.49 1.11
C GLY A 10 17.04 12.62 0.07
N ASP A 11 17.30 12.33 -1.20
CA ASP A 11 17.27 13.33 -2.26
C ASP A 11 15.86 13.49 -2.82
N LEU A 12 15.24 14.62 -2.48
CA LEU A 12 13.93 15.05 -2.99
C LEU A 12 13.86 16.58 -2.97
N ASP A 13 13.76 17.18 -4.14
CA ASP A 13 13.58 18.64 -4.25
C ASP A 13 12.14 19.03 -3.82
N ALA A 14 12.02 19.50 -2.59
CA ALA A 14 10.76 19.94 -1.99
C ALA A 14 10.01 20.99 -2.85
N LYS A 15 10.74 21.86 -3.57
CA LYS A 15 10.11 22.89 -4.44
C LYS A 15 9.27 22.27 -5.54
N GLN A 16 9.58 21.05 -5.94
CA GLN A 16 8.83 20.35 -6.99
C GLN A 16 7.50 19.79 -6.50
N LEU A 17 7.30 19.73 -5.19
CA LEU A 17 6.05 19.27 -4.55
C LEU A 17 5.15 20.44 -4.10
N GLU A 18 5.62 21.68 -4.21
CA GLU A 18 4.84 22.86 -3.80
C GLU A 18 3.58 23.05 -4.65
N GLY A 19 2.44 23.20 -3.97
CA GLY A 19 1.18 23.59 -4.59
C GLY A 19 0.43 22.49 -5.33
N PHE A 20 0.78 21.23 -5.13
CA PHE A 20 -0.10 20.12 -5.51
C PHE A 20 -1.23 19.99 -4.51
N ASP A 21 -2.43 19.66 -4.99
CA ASP A 21 -3.61 19.46 -4.14
C ASP A 21 -3.53 18.11 -3.43
N THR A 22 -3.01 17.09 -4.09
CA THR A 22 -2.90 15.73 -3.54
C THR A 22 -1.56 15.09 -3.92
N ILE A 23 -0.95 14.38 -2.99
CA ILE A 23 0.18 13.50 -3.26
C ILE A 23 -0.27 12.05 -3.02
N ILE A 24 -0.06 11.19 -4.01
CA ILE A 24 -0.37 9.76 -3.94
C ILE A 24 0.93 8.97 -3.97
N HIS A 25 1.20 8.19 -2.94
CA HIS A 25 2.39 7.35 -2.83
C HIS A 25 2.03 5.87 -2.83
N LEU A 26 2.29 5.20 -3.95
CA LEU A 26 2.04 3.77 -4.14
C LEU A 26 3.34 2.96 -4.29
N GLY A 27 4.49 3.58 -4.00
CA GLY A 27 5.81 2.98 -4.20
C GLY A 27 6.13 1.89 -3.19
N GLY A 28 6.94 0.94 -3.61
CA GLY A 28 7.45 -0.14 -2.77
C GLY A 28 7.93 -1.34 -3.59
N ALA A 29 8.96 -2.03 -3.13
CA ALA A 29 9.45 -3.24 -3.77
C ALA A 29 8.39 -4.34 -3.76
N GLY A 30 8.17 -5.00 -4.91
CA GLY A 30 7.16 -6.05 -5.04
C GLY A 30 7.43 -7.23 -4.09
N ILE A 31 6.44 -7.64 -3.30
CA ILE A 31 6.60 -8.71 -2.30
C ILE A 31 6.72 -10.10 -2.93
N GLY A 32 6.14 -10.29 -4.12
CA GLY A 32 6.11 -11.56 -4.86
C GLY A 32 7.17 -11.71 -5.95
N ASP A 33 8.15 -10.80 -6.06
CA ASP A 33 9.12 -10.82 -7.17
C ASP A 33 10.28 -11.80 -6.94
N LYS A 34 10.66 -12.02 -5.69
CA LYS A 34 11.77 -12.91 -5.30
C LYS A 34 11.44 -13.62 -3.99
N ARG A 35 12.14 -14.76 -3.77
CA ARG A 35 12.07 -15.47 -2.49
C ARG A 35 12.51 -14.57 -1.34
N TRP A 36 11.87 -14.66 -0.20
CA TRP A 36 12.16 -13.86 0.99
C TRP A 36 13.43 -14.35 1.69
N SER A 37 14.53 -13.72 1.38
CA SER A 37 15.76 -13.73 2.18
C SER A 37 15.74 -12.58 3.19
N LYS A 38 16.64 -12.58 4.17
CA LYS A 38 16.78 -11.45 5.13
C LYS A 38 17.00 -10.11 4.40
N SER A 39 17.85 -10.09 3.36
CA SER A 39 18.09 -8.89 2.56
C SER A 39 16.86 -8.46 1.75
N ARG A 40 16.09 -9.42 1.22
CA ARG A 40 14.85 -9.10 0.51
C ARG A 40 13.78 -8.57 1.44
N MET A 41 13.61 -9.15 2.62
CA MET A 41 12.69 -8.66 3.65
C MET A 41 13.03 -7.22 4.06
N ARG A 42 14.31 -6.95 4.30
CA ARG A 42 14.80 -5.60 4.58
C ARG A 42 14.48 -4.61 3.43
N LEU A 43 14.74 -4.99 2.19
CA LEU A 43 14.41 -4.16 1.03
C LEU A 43 12.89 -3.88 0.93
N ILE A 44 12.04 -4.89 1.19
CA ILE A 44 10.59 -4.73 1.19
C ILE A 44 10.15 -3.70 2.24
N GLU A 45 10.73 -3.74 3.42
CA GLU A 45 10.46 -2.78 4.50
C GLU A 45 10.99 -1.39 4.15
N GLU A 46 12.28 -1.27 3.87
CA GLU A 46 12.96 0.01 3.64
C GLU A 46 12.40 0.77 2.43
N SER A 47 12.08 0.07 1.34
CA SER A 47 11.49 0.70 0.16
C SER A 47 10.14 1.37 0.43
N ARG A 48 9.46 1.02 1.51
CA ARG A 48 8.18 1.60 1.96
C ARG A 48 8.40 2.68 3.01
N THR A 49 9.07 2.31 4.09
CA THR A 49 9.22 3.19 5.26
C THR A 49 10.09 4.40 4.95
N ILE A 50 11.25 4.21 4.31
CA ILE A 50 12.17 5.32 3.99
C ILE A 50 11.52 6.29 2.99
N SER A 51 10.94 5.78 1.91
CA SER A 51 10.31 6.62 0.91
C SER A 51 9.10 7.39 1.44
N THR A 52 8.27 6.74 2.26
CA THR A 52 7.10 7.38 2.86
C THR A 52 7.50 8.41 3.91
N THR A 53 8.51 8.12 4.74
CA THR A 53 9.04 9.07 5.72
C THR A 53 9.57 10.31 5.02
N LEU A 54 10.40 10.15 3.98
CA LEU A 54 10.94 11.26 3.21
C LEU A 54 9.83 12.15 2.64
N LEU A 55 8.81 11.55 2.02
CA LEU A 55 7.67 12.30 1.51
C LEU A 55 6.90 13.01 2.64
N SER A 56 6.61 12.30 3.73
CA SER A 56 5.85 12.83 4.87
C SER A 56 6.56 14.03 5.51
N GLU A 57 7.87 13.93 5.75
CA GLU A 57 8.68 15.03 6.28
C GLU A 57 8.80 16.19 5.30
N THR A 58 8.98 15.90 4.01
CA THR A 58 9.01 16.94 2.98
C THR A 58 7.70 17.69 2.92
N ILE A 59 6.56 16.97 2.86
CA ILE A 59 5.21 17.53 2.86
C ILE A 59 4.98 18.43 4.08
N ALA A 60 5.39 17.98 5.26
CA ALA A 60 5.23 18.72 6.51
C ALA A 60 5.94 20.09 6.48
N ASN A 61 7.03 20.21 5.71
CA ASN A 61 7.84 21.40 5.60
C ASN A 61 7.52 22.30 4.40
N LEU A 62 6.58 21.92 3.51
CA LEU A 62 6.16 22.75 2.38
C LEU A 62 5.48 24.03 2.89
N LYS A 63 5.67 25.12 2.14
CA LYS A 63 4.96 26.38 2.39
C LYS A 63 3.49 26.25 1.98
N LYS A 64 3.24 25.62 0.84
CA LYS A 64 1.92 25.32 0.32
C LYS A 64 1.72 23.82 0.30
N LYS A 65 1.27 23.29 1.44
CA LYS A 65 1.04 21.85 1.65
C LYS A 65 -0.09 21.33 0.77
N PRO A 66 -0.06 20.05 0.37
CA PRO A 66 -1.22 19.40 -0.24
C PRO A 66 -2.36 19.28 0.77
N GLU A 67 -3.58 19.25 0.26
CA GLU A 67 -4.79 18.99 1.06
C GLU A 67 -4.81 17.54 1.57
N SER A 68 -4.26 16.62 0.76
CA SER A 68 -4.22 15.20 1.11
C SER A 68 -2.94 14.47 0.71
N PHE A 69 -2.60 13.47 1.53
CA PHE A 69 -1.54 12.50 1.31
C PHE A 69 -2.14 11.10 1.33
N ILE A 70 -2.26 10.48 0.16
CA ILE A 70 -2.83 9.14 -0.02
C ILE A 70 -1.69 8.13 -0.12
N VAL A 71 -1.64 7.17 0.78
CA VAL A 71 -0.50 6.26 0.90
C VAL A 71 -0.96 4.82 0.83
N ALA A 72 -0.27 4.03 0.03
CA ALA A 72 -0.50 2.60 0.01
C ALA A 72 -0.20 1.97 1.38
N SER A 73 -0.99 0.98 1.73
CA SER A 73 -0.80 -0.01 2.77
C SER A 73 -1.26 -1.36 2.22
N ALA A 74 -1.50 -2.35 3.04
CA ALA A 74 -1.97 -3.65 2.57
C ALA A 74 -2.82 -4.36 3.63
N VAL A 75 -3.73 -5.23 3.17
CA VAL A 75 -4.45 -6.18 4.05
C VAL A 75 -3.51 -7.12 4.82
N GLY A 76 -2.23 -7.14 4.43
CA GLY A 76 -1.15 -7.76 5.21
C GLY A 76 -1.06 -7.28 6.66
N TRP A 77 -1.63 -6.11 6.99
CA TRP A 77 -1.83 -5.61 8.35
C TRP A 77 -2.45 -6.64 9.28
N TYR A 78 -3.46 -7.36 8.80
CA TYR A 78 -4.24 -8.26 9.64
C TYR A 78 -3.54 -9.58 9.95
N GLY A 79 -2.59 -10.01 9.10
CA GLY A 79 -1.97 -11.33 9.21
C GLY A 79 -2.96 -12.47 8.97
N GLU A 80 -2.64 -13.65 9.49
CA GLU A 80 -3.51 -14.83 9.39
C GLU A 80 -4.43 -14.92 10.62
N ARG A 81 -5.73 -14.79 10.41
CA ARG A 81 -6.78 -14.75 11.45
C ARG A 81 -7.87 -15.80 11.24
N GLY A 82 -7.67 -16.79 10.36
CA GLY A 82 -8.69 -17.81 10.04
C GLY A 82 -9.97 -17.19 9.50
N ASP A 83 -11.11 -17.59 10.06
CA ASP A 83 -12.46 -17.18 9.60
C ASP A 83 -12.95 -15.88 10.25
N GLU A 84 -12.08 -15.14 10.93
CA GLU A 84 -12.44 -13.87 11.58
C GLU A 84 -12.74 -12.80 10.53
N ILE A 85 -13.88 -12.13 10.67
CA ILE A 85 -14.22 -10.98 9.84
C ILE A 85 -13.42 -9.76 10.35
N LEU A 86 -12.63 -9.18 9.48
CA LEU A 86 -11.69 -8.10 9.79
C LEU A 86 -12.12 -6.80 9.10
N ASP A 87 -12.10 -5.73 9.86
CA ASP A 87 -12.39 -4.37 9.41
C ASP A 87 -11.21 -3.43 9.74
N GLU A 88 -11.35 -2.15 9.41
CA GLU A 88 -10.32 -1.13 9.63
C GLU A 88 -10.00 -0.91 11.11
N ASN A 89 -10.93 -1.23 12.04
CA ASN A 89 -10.75 -1.15 13.50
C ASN A 89 -10.03 -2.36 14.08
N SER A 90 -9.92 -3.43 13.31
CA SER A 90 -9.27 -4.66 13.74
C SER A 90 -7.77 -4.43 13.98
N THR A 91 -7.26 -4.98 15.08
CA THR A 91 -5.85 -4.85 15.46
C THR A 91 -4.92 -5.51 14.45
N ALA A 92 -3.69 -5.02 14.38
CA ALA A 92 -2.64 -5.65 13.59
C ALA A 92 -2.42 -7.12 14.00
N GLY A 93 -2.17 -7.96 13.02
CA GLY A 93 -1.74 -9.32 13.23
C GLY A 93 -0.30 -9.42 13.74
N LYS A 94 0.25 -10.64 13.72
CA LYS A 94 1.63 -10.89 14.14
C LYS A 94 2.47 -11.35 12.95
N GLY A 95 3.75 -10.99 12.97
CA GLY A 95 4.74 -11.42 11.99
C GLY A 95 5.13 -10.32 10.99
N PHE A 96 5.89 -10.69 9.99
CA PHE A 96 6.61 -9.77 9.11
C PHE A 96 5.69 -8.78 8.35
N LEU A 97 4.63 -9.26 7.72
CA LEU A 97 3.75 -8.37 6.94
C LEU A 97 2.97 -7.39 7.81
N PRO A 98 2.33 -7.81 8.92
CA PRO A 98 1.69 -6.88 9.84
C PRO A 98 2.64 -5.82 10.39
N GLU A 99 3.84 -6.22 10.80
CA GLU A 99 4.86 -5.30 11.33
C GLU A 99 5.29 -4.25 10.29
N ILE A 100 5.48 -4.67 9.03
CA ILE A 100 5.80 -3.72 7.94
C ILE A 100 4.64 -2.77 7.71
N CYS A 101 3.40 -3.26 7.63
CA CYS A 101 2.24 -2.41 7.41
C CYS A 101 2.11 -1.35 8.52
N ALA A 102 2.33 -1.75 9.79
CA ALA A 102 2.30 -0.83 10.91
C ALA A 102 3.36 0.28 10.79
N ARG A 103 4.63 -0.10 10.52
CA ARG A 103 5.70 0.88 10.32
C ARG A 103 5.47 1.78 9.11
N TRP A 104 4.89 1.22 8.06
CA TRP A 104 4.57 1.98 6.85
C TRP A 104 3.50 3.03 7.12
N GLU A 105 2.41 2.67 7.78
CA GLU A 105 1.37 3.62 8.19
C GLU A 105 1.91 4.67 9.18
N ASP A 106 2.81 4.27 10.10
CA ASP A 106 3.47 5.19 11.03
C ASP A 106 4.43 6.17 10.34
N SER A 107 4.97 5.83 9.17
CA SER A 107 5.88 6.72 8.42
C SER A 107 5.20 8.02 7.94
N CYS A 108 3.87 8.14 8.06
CA CYS A 108 3.10 9.33 7.68
C CYS A 108 2.93 10.37 8.80
N GLN A 109 3.50 10.15 9.99
CA GLN A 109 3.24 10.98 11.17
C GLN A 109 3.58 12.46 10.98
N ALA A 110 4.65 12.79 10.24
CA ALA A 110 5.04 14.18 10.01
C ALA A 110 3.99 14.95 9.22
N ALA A 111 3.47 14.37 8.13
CA ALA A 111 2.40 14.98 7.33
C ALA A 111 1.10 15.13 8.14
N LYS A 112 0.72 14.09 8.92
CA LYS A 112 -0.45 14.15 9.83
C LYS A 112 -0.31 15.25 10.85
N ALA A 113 0.84 15.35 11.53
CA ALA A 113 1.11 16.37 12.53
C ALA A 113 1.11 17.78 11.93
N ALA A 114 1.42 17.92 10.65
CA ALA A 114 1.36 19.17 9.90
C ALA A 114 -0.07 19.54 9.40
N GLY A 115 -1.09 18.74 9.76
CA GLY A 115 -2.48 18.98 9.39
C GLY A 115 -2.87 18.54 7.99
N VAL A 116 -2.05 17.70 7.34
CA VAL A 116 -2.38 17.15 6.02
C VAL A 116 -3.25 15.91 6.18
N ARG A 117 -4.44 15.92 5.59
CA ARG A 117 -5.33 14.76 5.55
C ARG A 117 -4.61 13.54 4.99
N THR A 118 -4.49 12.48 5.77
CA THR A 118 -3.73 11.30 5.39
C THR A 118 -4.64 10.08 5.32
N VAL A 119 -4.59 9.38 4.18
CA VAL A 119 -5.39 8.18 3.92
C VAL A 119 -4.47 7.01 3.61
N HIS A 120 -4.67 5.89 4.32
CA HIS A 120 -3.95 4.63 4.09
C HIS A 120 -4.84 3.65 3.36
N LEU A 121 -4.35 3.16 2.24
CA LEU A 121 -5.04 2.19 1.39
C LEU A 121 -4.59 0.77 1.75
N ARG A 122 -5.29 0.08 2.65
CA ARG A 122 -5.04 -1.35 2.92
C ARG A 122 -5.57 -2.19 1.78
N THR A 123 -4.79 -2.22 0.71
CA THR A 123 -5.17 -2.87 -0.55
C THR A 123 -5.04 -4.39 -0.45
N GLY A 124 -6.05 -5.10 -0.93
CA GLY A 124 -6.02 -6.54 -1.17
C GLY A 124 -5.15 -6.91 -2.37
N ILE A 125 -5.34 -8.11 -2.89
CA ILE A 125 -4.64 -8.56 -4.10
C ILE A 125 -5.34 -7.93 -5.30
N VAL A 126 -4.68 -6.98 -5.94
CA VAL A 126 -5.20 -6.36 -7.17
C VAL A 126 -5.13 -7.37 -8.31
N LEU A 127 -6.29 -7.66 -8.90
CA LEU A 127 -6.41 -8.60 -10.01
C LEU A 127 -6.32 -7.85 -11.35
N ASP A 128 -5.21 -8.12 -12.05
CA ASP A 128 -4.97 -7.67 -13.41
C ASP A 128 -4.35 -8.79 -14.24
N ALA A 129 -4.94 -9.06 -15.41
CA ALA A 129 -4.47 -10.12 -16.30
C ALA A 129 -3.10 -9.81 -16.93
N THR A 130 -2.70 -8.54 -16.98
CA THR A 130 -1.45 -8.07 -17.59
C THR A 130 -0.26 -8.14 -16.64
N GLY A 131 -0.52 -8.32 -15.31
CA GLY A 131 0.55 -8.32 -14.32
C GLY A 131 0.13 -8.85 -12.95
N GLY A 132 0.98 -8.57 -11.96
CA GLY A 132 0.71 -8.89 -10.57
C GLY A 132 0.53 -10.38 -10.28
N ALA A 133 -0.31 -10.70 -9.28
CA ALA A 133 -0.58 -12.06 -8.86
C ALA A 133 -1.34 -12.86 -9.93
N LEU A 134 -2.41 -12.28 -10.49
CA LEU A 134 -3.23 -12.94 -11.51
C LEU A 134 -2.42 -13.25 -12.77
N GLY A 135 -1.63 -12.31 -13.27
CA GLY A 135 -0.77 -12.54 -14.44
C GLY A 135 0.21 -13.71 -14.26
N LYS A 136 0.77 -13.87 -13.05
CA LYS A 136 1.65 -15.01 -12.71
C LYS A 136 0.89 -16.35 -12.61
N MET A 137 -0.38 -16.34 -12.25
CA MET A 137 -1.22 -17.54 -12.08
C MET A 137 -1.85 -18.00 -13.39
N LEU A 138 -2.09 -17.10 -14.33
CA LEU A 138 -2.84 -17.42 -15.57
C LEU A 138 -2.12 -18.42 -16.47
N LEU A 139 -0.80 -18.30 -16.66
CA LEU A 139 -0.08 -19.20 -17.55
C LEU A 139 -0.07 -20.64 -17.04
N PRO A 140 0.31 -20.94 -15.78
CA PRO A 140 0.18 -22.28 -15.23
C PRO A 140 -1.24 -22.84 -15.30
N ALA A 141 -2.24 -22.00 -14.98
CA ALA A 141 -3.65 -22.42 -15.03
C ALA A 141 -4.10 -22.81 -16.45
N LYS A 142 -3.74 -22.02 -17.47
CA LYS A 142 -4.02 -22.32 -18.88
C LYS A 142 -3.35 -23.62 -19.38
N LEU A 143 -2.24 -24.00 -18.77
CA LEU A 143 -1.51 -25.24 -19.08
C LEU A 143 -2.00 -26.44 -18.24
N GLY A 144 -3.09 -26.32 -17.51
CA GLY A 144 -3.65 -27.38 -16.67
C GLY A 144 -2.92 -27.56 -15.34
N GLY A 145 -1.97 -26.68 -14.99
CA GLY A 145 -1.20 -26.71 -13.74
C GLY A 145 -1.87 -25.91 -12.59
N GLY A 146 -3.17 -25.62 -12.70
CA GLY A 146 -3.93 -24.98 -11.64
C GLY A 146 -4.16 -25.92 -10.46
N GLY A 147 -4.07 -25.39 -9.23
CA GLY A 147 -4.28 -26.19 -8.03
C GLY A 147 -4.29 -25.30 -6.78
N PRO A 148 -4.63 -25.89 -5.61
CA PRO A 148 -4.65 -25.14 -4.36
C PRO A 148 -3.25 -24.63 -4.01
N ILE A 149 -3.17 -23.36 -3.61
CA ILE A 149 -1.94 -22.77 -3.09
C ILE A 149 -1.81 -23.15 -1.61
N GLY A 150 -0.69 -23.75 -1.24
CA GLY A 150 -0.47 -24.21 0.13
C GLY A 150 -1.51 -25.26 0.55
N ARG A 151 -2.28 -24.97 1.63
CA ARG A 151 -3.35 -25.85 2.12
C ARG A 151 -4.70 -25.60 1.44
N GLY A 152 -4.81 -24.57 0.61
CA GLY A 152 -6.05 -24.18 -0.06
C GLY A 152 -7.16 -23.72 0.90
N LYS A 153 -6.81 -23.26 2.11
CA LYS A 153 -7.75 -22.81 3.14
C LYS A 153 -7.57 -21.34 3.53
N GLN A 154 -6.58 -20.69 2.97
CA GLN A 154 -6.35 -19.26 3.21
C GLN A 154 -7.32 -18.43 2.38
N TYR A 155 -7.84 -17.38 2.98
CA TYR A 155 -8.63 -16.39 2.25
C TYR A 155 -7.75 -15.47 1.40
N TYR A 156 -8.23 -15.16 0.21
CA TYR A 156 -7.69 -14.15 -0.67
C TYR A 156 -8.62 -12.95 -0.69
N SER A 157 -8.23 -11.89 0.01
CA SER A 157 -8.89 -10.60 -0.13
C SER A 157 -8.37 -9.95 -1.41
N TRP A 158 -9.23 -9.78 -2.38
CA TRP A 158 -8.89 -9.29 -3.71
C TRP A 158 -9.70 -8.04 -4.09
N ILE A 159 -9.24 -7.33 -5.09
CA ILE A 159 -9.95 -6.20 -5.71
C ILE A 159 -9.64 -6.18 -7.20
N SER A 160 -10.57 -5.74 -8.04
CA SER A 160 -10.28 -5.49 -9.44
C SER A 160 -9.40 -4.24 -9.61
N MET A 161 -8.66 -4.15 -10.72
CA MET A 161 -7.89 -2.94 -11.03
C MET A 161 -8.80 -1.71 -11.15
N ASP A 162 -9.96 -1.85 -11.79
CA ASP A 162 -10.91 -0.76 -11.97
C ASP A 162 -11.45 -0.26 -10.62
N ASP A 163 -11.87 -1.18 -9.74
CA ASP A 163 -12.36 -0.80 -8.41
C ASP A 163 -11.26 -0.17 -7.54
N GLN A 164 -10.01 -0.65 -7.65
CA GLN A 164 -8.86 -0.04 -6.98
C GLN A 164 -8.66 1.41 -7.41
N ILE A 165 -8.78 1.69 -8.71
CA ILE A 165 -8.64 3.04 -9.27
C ILE A 165 -9.81 3.92 -8.81
N TYR A 166 -11.05 3.42 -8.96
CA TYR A 166 -12.25 4.19 -8.56
C TYR A 166 -12.29 4.46 -7.07
N ALA A 167 -11.97 3.48 -6.22
CA ALA A 167 -11.92 3.67 -4.77
C ALA A 167 -10.82 4.67 -4.38
N THR A 168 -9.63 4.59 -4.98
CA THR A 168 -8.56 5.56 -4.73
C THR A 168 -9.00 6.96 -5.16
N HIS A 169 -9.60 7.11 -6.35
CA HIS A 169 -10.12 8.39 -6.82
C HIS A 169 -11.20 8.95 -5.90
N PHE A 170 -12.13 8.10 -5.45
CA PHE A 170 -13.16 8.50 -4.49
C PHE A 170 -12.54 9.06 -3.20
N LEU A 171 -11.55 8.37 -2.63
CA LEU A 171 -10.85 8.80 -1.42
C LEU A 171 -10.03 10.08 -1.60
N VAL A 172 -9.53 10.34 -2.81
CA VAL A 172 -8.89 11.63 -3.15
C VAL A 172 -9.90 12.76 -3.11
N MET A 173 -11.07 12.56 -3.76
CA MET A 173 -12.10 13.61 -3.94
C MET A 173 -12.96 13.85 -2.70
N LYS A 174 -13.01 12.90 -1.77
CA LYS A 174 -13.84 12.96 -0.56
C LYS A 174 -13.03 13.56 0.60
N GLU A 175 -13.24 14.82 0.90
CA GLU A 175 -12.50 15.57 1.92
C GLU A 175 -12.71 15.05 3.35
N ASP A 176 -13.86 14.44 3.64
CA ASP A 176 -14.20 13.85 4.93
C ASP A 176 -13.64 12.44 5.16
N CYS A 177 -12.99 11.86 4.15
CA CYS A 177 -12.31 10.56 4.28
C CYS A 177 -10.89 10.73 4.80
N GLU A 178 -10.63 10.26 6.02
CA GLU A 178 -9.30 10.26 6.65
C GLU A 178 -9.04 8.92 7.34
N GLY A 179 -7.78 8.56 7.52
CA GLY A 179 -7.39 7.34 8.24
C GLY A 179 -7.20 6.15 7.32
N VAL A 180 -7.78 5.02 7.64
CA VAL A 180 -7.51 3.73 6.99
C VAL A 180 -8.75 3.23 6.26
N TYR A 181 -8.54 2.64 5.07
CA TYR A 181 -9.61 2.02 4.28
C TYR A 181 -9.15 0.69 3.69
N ASN A 182 -9.96 -0.34 3.85
CA ASN A 182 -9.76 -1.62 3.18
C ASN A 182 -10.24 -1.54 1.73
N LEU A 183 -9.32 -1.68 0.79
CA LEU A 183 -9.64 -1.73 -0.63
C LEU A 183 -9.68 -3.19 -1.06
N THR A 184 -10.84 -3.80 -0.89
CA THR A 184 -11.11 -5.21 -1.19
C THR A 184 -12.50 -5.39 -1.75
N ALA A 185 -12.70 -6.42 -2.56
CA ALA A 185 -14.04 -6.89 -2.90
C ALA A 185 -14.75 -7.44 -1.67
N PRO A 186 -16.10 -7.39 -1.61
CA PRO A 186 -16.86 -7.78 -0.43
C PRO A 186 -16.80 -9.27 -0.09
N ASN A 187 -16.46 -10.12 -1.06
CA ASN A 187 -16.40 -11.57 -0.90
C ASN A 187 -14.97 -12.07 -1.18
N PRO A 188 -14.19 -12.43 -0.14
CA PRO A 188 -12.90 -13.08 -0.33
C PRO A 188 -13.07 -14.48 -0.90
N VAL A 189 -12.04 -15.00 -1.55
CA VAL A 189 -12.01 -16.35 -2.10
C VAL A 189 -10.91 -17.19 -1.45
#